data_8577a4a1109aa0dbcb3d7ca8bfd66635
#
_entry.id   8577a4a1109aa0dbcb3d7ca8bfd66635
#
_cell.length_a   1.000
_cell.length_b   1.000
_cell.length_c   1.000
_cell.angle_alpha   90.00
_cell.angle_beta   90.00
_cell.angle_gamma   90.00
#
_symmetry.space_group_name_H-M   'P 1'
#
loop_
_entity.id
_entity.type
_entity.pdbx_description
1 polymer ?
#
loop_
_entity_poly.entity_id
_entity_poly.type
_entity_poly.pdbx_seq_one_letter_code
_entity_poly.pdbx_strand_id
1 'polypeptide(L)'
;MSFTDYKVADISLADYGRNEIRIAESEMPALMAIREKYRAEQPLAGAKIIGCIHMTIQTAVLIETLVALGAEVRWSSCNIFSTQDHAAAAIAAQGIPVFAWKGETEEEYVWCLEQTINKDGAPWDANILLDDGGDLTELMHDKYAEQLDSIHGVSEETTTGVHRLIEMMAKGTLKVPAINVNDAVTKSKNDNKYGCRHSLNDAIKRGTDHLLSGKKALVIGYGDVGKGSAASLRQEGMIVSVTEVDPICAMQACMDGFEVVSPFNNGEFDGTDASINTALLQKTDLLVTTTGNYNVCNANMLKALKKGAVVCNIGHFDNEIDTAYMRENWAWEEVKPQVHKVFRDAKPGTDVNLDSSDYLILLSEGRLVNLGNATGHPSRIMDGSFANQVLAQIHLYKAGFANLTAEEKAANITVEVLPKQLDEEVARY
;
A
#
# COMPACT_ATOMS: atom_id res chain seq x y z
N MET A 1 -22.11 28.18 -8.30
CA MET A 1 -21.10 28.14 -7.22
C MET A 1 -19.99 27.20 -7.68
N SER A 2 -18.73 27.56 -7.47
CA SER A 2 -17.62 26.64 -7.77
C SER A 2 -17.67 25.48 -6.76
N PHE A 3 -17.37 24.26 -7.22
CA PHE A 3 -17.22 23.09 -6.37
C PHE A 3 -16.05 23.29 -5.40
N THR A 4 -16.26 23.05 -4.11
CA THR A 4 -15.28 23.32 -3.05
C THR A 4 -15.14 22.16 -2.06
N ASP A 5 -15.87 21.05 -2.26
CA ASP A 5 -15.85 19.89 -1.37
C ASP A 5 -14.64 18.96 -1.68
N TYR A 6 -13.44 19.52 -1.56
CA TYR A 6 -12.17 18.82 -1.74
C TYR A 6 -11.02 19.54 -1.04
N LYS A 7 -9.93 18.83 -0.80
CA LYS A 7 -8.63 19.43 -0.46
C LYS A 7 -7.50 18.65 -1.15
N VAL A 8 -6.78 19.33 -2.03
CA VAL A 8 -5.64 18.82 -2.78
C VAL A 8 -4.48 19.80 -2.69
N ALA A 9 -3.27 19.37 -3.05
CA ALA A 9 -2.08 20.24 -2.98
C ALA A 9 -2.20 21.45 -3.91
N ASP A 10 -2.55 21.22 -5.18
CA ASP A 10 -2.64 22.26 -6.21
C ASP A 10 -3.63 21.85 -7.30
N ILE A 11 -4.78 22.51 -7.34
CA ILE A 11 -5.82 22.25 -8.34
C ILE A 11 -5.38 22.59 -9.77
N SER A 12 -4.38 23.45 -9.93
CA SER A 12 -3.87 23.82 -11.27
C SER A 12 -3.19 22.65 -12.00
N LEU A 13 -2.86 21.56 -11.29
CA LEU A 13 -2.31 20.33 -11.85
C LEU A 13 -3.37 19.45 -12.55
N ALA A 14 -4.63 19.85 -12.56
CA ALA A 14 -5.73 19.02 -13.06
C ALA A 14 -5.56 18.60 -14.52
N ASP A 15 -5.13 19.50 -15.40
CA ASP A 15 -4.93 19.19 -16.82
C ASP A 15 -3.77 18.21 -17.03
N TYR A 16 -2.71 18.35 -16.28
CA TYR A 16 -1.60 17.39 -16.27
C TYR A 16 -2.09 16.00 -15.81
N GLY A 17 -2.81 15.94 -14.69
CA GLY A 17 -3.42 14.71 -14.22
C GLY A 17 -4.35 14.07 -15.24
N ARG A 18 -5.19 14.86 -15.89
CA ARG A 18 -6.11 14.39 -16.94
C ARG A 18 -5.37 13.75 -18.11
N ASN A 19 -4.27 14.32 -18.53
CA ASN A 19 -3.47 13.77 -19.62
C ASN A 19 -2.86 12.41 -19.25
N GLU A 20 -2.33 12.25 -18.03
CA GLU A 20 -1.82 10.96 -17.57
C GLU A 20 -2.93 9.93 -17.35
N ILE A 21 -4.11 10.34 -16.85
CA ILE A 21 -5.27 9.43 -16.72
C ILE A 21 -5.65 8.84 -18.08
N ARG A 22 -5.65 9.64 -19.15
CA ARG A 22 -5.93 9.13 -20.50
C ARG A 22 -4.91 8.11 -20.99
N ILE A 23 -3.63 8.28 -20.63
CA ILE A 23 -2.60 7.28 -20.93
C ILE A 23 -2.88 6.00 -20.12
N ALA A 24 -3.19 6.14 -18.83
CA ALA A 24 -3.49 5.00 -17.95
C ALA A 24 -4.71 4.21 -18.44
N GLU A 25 -5.77 4.87 -18.88
CA GLU A 25 -6.95 4.22 -19.45
C GLU A 25 -6.61 3.29 -20.64
N SER A 26 -5.64 3.66 -21.48
CA SER A 26 -5.19 2.81 -22.59
C SER A 26 -4.46 1.54 -22.14
N GLU A 27 -3.93 1.55 -20.93
CA GLU A 27 -3.23 0.42 -20.28
C GLU A 27 -4.09 -0.31 -19.23
N MET A 28 -5.39 0.04 -19.12
CA MET A 28 -6.31 -0.55 -18.14
C MET A 28 -7.56 -1.13 -18.81
N PRO A 29 -7.40 -2.14 -19.69
CA PRO A 29 -8.50 -2.66 -20.50
C PRO A 29 -9.60 -3.36 -19.69
N ALA A 30 -9.28 -3.99 -18.54
CA ALA A 30 -10.29 -4.65 -17.72
C ALA A 30 -11.24 -3.61 -17.09
N LEU A 31 -10.72 -2.53 -16.51
CA LEU A 31 -11.57 -1.45 -16.02
C LEU A 31 -12.39 -0.80 -17.12
N MET A 32 -11.81 -0.55 -18.30
CA MET A 32 -12.54 0.04 -19.42
C MET A 32 -13.65 -0.90 -19.92
N ALA A 33 -13.38 -2.21 -19.99
CA ALA A 33 -14.38 -3.21 -20.40
C ALA A 33 -15.51 -3.33 -19.37
N ILE A 34 -15.20 -3.33 -18.08
CA ILE A 34 -16.19 -3.34 -16.99
C ILE A 34 -17.05 -2.07 -17.03
N ARG A 35 -16.43 -0.91 -17.20
CA ARG A 35 -17.13 0.37 -17.33
C ARG A 35 -18.14 0.33 -18.49
N GLU A 36 -17.73 -0.18 -19.65
CA GLU A 36 -18.62 -0.30 -20.81
C GLU A 36 -19.71 -1.34 -20.62
N LYS A 37 -19.36 -2.54 -20.13
CA LYS A 37 -20.29 -3.65 -19.91
C LYS A 37 -21.44 -3.28 -18.97
N TYR A 38 -21.13 -2.62 -17.87
CA TYR A 38 -22.11 -2.32 -16.82
C TYR A 38 -22.69 -0.89 -16.88
N ARG A 39 -22.25 -0.05 -17.83
CA ARG A 39 -22.71 1.33 -17.97
C ARG A 39 -24.23 1.46 -18.06
N ALA A 40 -24.88 0.61 -18.85
CA ALA A 40 -26.33 0.67 -19.05
C ALA A 40 -27.12 0.15 -17.83
N GLU A 41 -26.55 -0.79 -17.09
CA GLU A 41 -27.20 -1.38 -15.89
C GLU A 41 -27.16 -0.43 -14.69
N GLN A 42 -26.16 0.46 -14.60
CA GLN A 42 -25.89 1.32 -13.43
C GLN A 42 -25.94 0.53 -12.11
N PRO A 43 -25.12 -0.53 -11.94
CA PRO A 43 -25.24 -1.47 -10.82
C PRO A 43 -24.92 -0.83 -9.46
N LEU A 44 -24.29 0.34 -9.46
CA LEU A 44 -23.96 1.13 -8.27
C LEU A 44 -24.86 2.38 -8.11
N ALA A 45 -25.98 2.44 -8.84
CA ALA A 45 -26.93 3.54 -8.63
C ALA A 45 -27.42 3.57 -7.18
N GLY A 46 -27.21 4.71 -6.48
CA GLY A 46 -27.50 4.87 -5.06
C GLY A 46 -26.39 4.40 -4.12
N ALA A 47 -25.32 3.80 -4.64
CA ALA A 47 -24.15 3.51 -3.83
C ALA A 47 -23.41 4.81 -3.44
N LYS A 48 -23.10 4.94 -2.16
CA LYS A 48 -22.30 6.04 -1.59
C LYS A 48 -21.05 5.43 -0.97
N ILE A 49 -19.94 5.51 -1.72
CA ILE A 49 -18.69 4.83 -1.41
C ILE A 49 -17.74 5.77 -0.70
N ILE A 50 -17.27 5.40 0.49
CA ILE A 50 -16.05 5.97 1.05
C ILE A 50 -14.88 5.10 0.58
N GLY A 51 -13.93 5.71 -0.14
CA GLY A 51 -12.70 5.05 -0.60
C GLY A 51 -11.47 5.59 0.11
N CYS A 52 -10.63 4.68 0.56
CA CYS A 52 -9.33 4.97 1.15
C CYS A 52 -8.29 4.04 0.52
N ILE A 53 -7.71 4.49 -0.59
CA ILE A 53 -6.61 3.81 -1.27
C ILE A 53 -5.70 4.86 -1.93
N HIS A 54 -4.44 4.51 -2.14
CA HIS A 54 -3.42 5.42 -2.70
C HIS A 54 -3.97 6.27 -3.84
N MET A 55 -3.97 7.60 -3.68
CA MET A 55 -4.54 8.53 -4.67
C MET A 55 -3.58 8.73 -5.85
N THR A 56 -3.45 7.70 -6.66
CA THR A 56 -2.61 7.66 -7.86
C THR A 56 -3.42 7.91 -9.12
N ILE A 57 -2.73 8.01 -10.26
CA ILE A 57 -3.35 8.06 -11.58
C ILE A 57 -4.26 6.84 -11.83
N GLN A 58 -3.80 5.64 -11.44
CA GLN A 58 -4.59 4.41 -11.59
C GLN A 58 -5.85 4.42 -10.72
N THR A 59 -5.74 4.96 -9.50
CA THR A 59 -6.89 5.14 -8.61
C THR A 59 -7.90 6.15 -9.18
N ALA A 60 -7.44 7.18 -9.90
CA ALA A 60 -8.35 8.08 -10.61
C ALA A 60 -9.21 7.33 -11.64
N VAL A 61 -8.62 6.38 -12.37
CA VAL A 61 -9.38 5.53 -13.31
C VAL A 61 -10.39 4.64 -12.57
N LEU A 62 -10.04 4.09 -11.41
CA LEU A 62 -10.95 3.35 -10.54
C LEU A 62 -12.13 4.23 -10.09
N ILE A 63 -11.86 5.41 -9.55
CA ILE A 63 -12.89 6.36 -9.08
C ILE A 63 -13.85 6.69 -10.21
N GLU A 64 -13.35 7.07 -11.37
CA GLU A 64 -14.18 7.42 -12.53
C GLU A 64 -14.98 6.23 -13.05
N THR A 65 -14.47 5.00 -12.89
CA THR A 65 -15.22 3.78 -13.22
C THR A 65 -16.39 3.59 -12.26
N LEU A 66 -16.17 3.71 -10.94
CA LEU A 66 -17.25 3.61 -9.96
C LEU A 66 -18.34 4.65 -10.19
N VAL A 67 -17.94 5.91 -10.46
CA VAL A 67 -18.88 7.00 -10.79
C VAL A 67 -19.65 6.72 -12.09
N ALA A 68 -18.98 6.23 -13.13
CA ALA A 68 -19.61 5.86 -14.39
C ALA A 68 -20.65 4.74 -14.24
N LEU A 69 -20.53 3.92 -13.19
CA LEU A 69 -21.47 2.84 -12.86
C LEU A 69 -22.57 3.27 -11.88
N GLY A 70 -22.63 4.57 -11.53
CA GLY A 70 -23.72 5.18 -10.76
C GLY A 70 -23.39 5.51 -9.33
N ALA A 71 -22.19 5.26 -8.84
CA ALA A 71 -21.80 5.57 -7.47
C ALA A 71 -21.54 7.07 -7.23
N GLU A 72 -21.86 7.54 -6.05
CA GLU A 72 -21.26 8.74 -5.45
C GLU A 72 -20.05 8.30 -4.61
N VAL A 73 -18.98 9.06 -4.63
CA VAL A 73 -17.75 8.70 -3.89
C VAL A 73 -17.21 9.89 -3.11
N ARG A 74 -16.53 9.59 -1.99
CA ARG A 74 -15.65 10.49 -1.25
C ARG A 74 -14.34 9.76 -1.02
N TRP A 75 -13.21 10.37 -1.31
CA TRP A 75 -11.95 9.65 -1.41
C TRP A 75 -10.82 10.28 -0.62
N SER A 76 -9.99 9.43 0.02
CA SER A 76 -8.73 9.80 0.64
C SER A 76 -7.64 8.79 0.28
N SER A 77 -6.38 9.14 0.52
CA SER A 77 -5.27 8.20 0.38
C SER A 77 -5.09 7.37 1.66
N CYS A 78 -4.58 6.16 1.52
CA CYS A 78 -4.24 5.27 2.64
C CYS A 78 -2.77 5.41 3.10
N ASN A 79 -2.02 6.38 2.59
CA ASN A 79 -0.62 6.61 2.95
C ASN A 79 -0.25 8.08 2.72
N ILE A 80 0.52 8.66 3.64
CA ILE A 80 0.89 10.08 3.62
C ILE A 80 1.82 10.49 2.47
N PHE A 81 2.52 9.55 1.83
CA PHE A 81 3.48 9.81 0.75
C PHE A 81 3.09 9.29 -0.63
N SER A 82 1.96 8.59 -0.74
CA SER A 82 1.62 7.87 -1.96
C SER A 82 0.79 8.67 -2.96
N THR A 83 0.20 9.79 -2.56
CA THR A 83 -0.62 10.61 -3.45
C THR A 83 0.20 11.18 -4.61
N GLN A 84 -0.33 11.06 -5.83
CA GLN A 84 0.10 11.85 -6.97
C GLN A 84 -0.79 13.10 -7.04
N ASP A 85 -0.23 14.28 -6.75
CA ASP A 85 -1.00 15.51 -6.56
C ASP A 85 -1.80 15.91 -7.82
N HIS A 86 -1.26 15.64 -9.00
CA HIS A 86 -1.96 15.87 -10.27
C HIS A 86 -3.13 14.90 -10.50
N ALA A 87 -3.07 13.67 -9.96
CA ALA A 87 -4.21 12.75 -9.99
C ALA A 87 -5.36 13.25 -9.09
N ALA A 88 -5.05 13.66 -7.86
CA ALA A 88 -6.02 14.23 -6.94
C ALA A 88 -6.65 15.51 -7.51
N ALA A 89 -5.86 16.39 -8.12
CA ALA A 89 -6.33 17.60 -8.78
C ALA A 89 -7.30 17.29 -9.93
N ALA A 90 -6.98 16.30 -10.78
CA ALA A 90 -7.84 15.91 -11.89
C ALA A 90 -9.23 15.40 -11.42
N ILE A 91 -9.26 14.62 -10.34
CA ILE A 91 -10.50 14.11 -9.73
C ILE A 91 -11.32 15.25 -9.11
N ALA A 92 -10.68 16.14 -8.34
CA ALA A 92 -11.34 17.31 -7.77
C ALA A 92 -11.94 18.22 -8.85
N ALA A 93 -11.24 18.42 -9.98
CA ALA A 93 -11.71 19.24 -11.10
C ALA A 93 -12.96 18.65 -11.80
N GLN A 94 -13.24 17.35 -11.63
CA GLN A 94 -14.48 16.72 -12.11
C GLN A 94 -15.65 16.87 -11.13
N GLY A 95 -15.46 17.57 -10.02
CA GLY A 95 -16.49 17.73 -8.99
C GLY A 95 -16.64 16.50 -8.09
N ILE A 96 -15.61 15.66 -7.99
CA ILE A 96 -15.59 14.49 -7.13
C ILE A 96 -14.85 14.84 -5.84
N PRO A 97 -15.46 14.65 -4.65
CA PRO A 97 -14.82 14.92 -3.38
C PRO A 97 -13.58 14.04 -3.17
N VAL A 98 -12.42 14.68 -2.99
CA VAL A 98 -11.13 14.05 -2.75
C VAL A 98 -10.32 14.87 -1.75
N PHE A 99 -9.73 14.19 -0.78
CA PHE A 99 -8.94 14.79 0.29
C PHE A 99 -7.62 14.05 0.37
N ALA A 100 -6.62 14.50 -0.36
CA ALA A 100 -5.32 13.84 -0.44
C ALA A 100 -4.26 14.76 -1.03
N TRP A 101 -3.05 14.72 -0.46
CA TRP A 101 -1.85 15.32 -1.04
C TRP A 101 -0.61 14.55 -0.60
N LYS A 102 0.47 14.66 -1.34
CA LYS A 102 1.73 14.03 -0.98
C LYS A 102 2.41 14.84 0.13
N GLY A 103 2.77 14.15 1.22
CA GLY A 103 3.43 14.77 2.37
C GLY A 103 2.46 15.28 3.43
N GLU A 104 1.32 14.62 3.59
CA GLU A 104 0.44 14.82 4.75
C GLU A 104 1.19 14.56 6.06
N THR A 105 0.84 15.27 7.13
CA THR A 105 1.18 14.84 8.49
C THR A 105 0.24 13.72 8.93
N GLU A 106 0.54 13.06 10.06
CA GLU A 106 -0.36 12.03 10.60
C GLU A 106 -1.73 12.62 10.99
N GLU A 107 -1.76 13.85 11.52
CA GLU A 107 -3.01 14.56 11.86
C GLU A 107 -3.80 14.93 10.59
N GLU A 108 -3.12 15.36 9.54
CA GLU A 108 -3.74 15.67 8.26
C GLU A 108 -4.29 14.41 7.59
N TYR A 109 -3.59 13.29 7.70
CA TYR A 109 -4.06 12.00 7.22
C TYR A 109 -5.38 11.58 7.88
N VAL A 110 -5.45 11.63 9.20
CA VAL A 110 -6.69 11.32 9.94
C VAL A 110 -7.80 12.31 9.57
N TRP A 111 -7.48 13.60 9.45
CA TRP A 111 -8.43 14.61 9.01
C TRP A 111 -8.99 14.29 7.61
N CYS A 112 -8.17 13.87 6.66
CA CYS A 112 -8.60 13.46 5.32
C CYS A 112 -9.59 12.29 5.37
N LEU A 113 -9.31 11.27 6.19
CA LEU A 113 -10.24 10.16 6.41
C LEU A 113 -11.58 10.67 6.94
N GLU A 114 -11.57 11.53 7.94
CA GLU A 114 -12.79 12.08 8.55
C GLU A 114 -13.61 12.93 7.57
N GLN A 115 -12.96 13.63 6.62
CA GLN A 115 -13.66 14.37 5.56
C GLN A 115 -14.40 13.45 4.58
N THR A 116 -13.95 12.20 4.43
CA THR A 116 -14.67 11.23 3.61
C THR A 116 -15.89 10.64 4.32
N ILE A 117 -15.81 10.49 5.64
CA ILE A 117 -16.87 9.93 6.49
C ILE A 117 -17.98 10.96 6.72
N ASN A 118 -17.59 12.22 6.93
CA ASN A 118 -18.50 13.31 7.24
C ASN A 118 -18.48 14.38 6.15
N LYS A 119 -19.58 15.08 5.98
CA LYS A 119 -19.69 16.24 5.12
C LYS A 119 -20.28 17.40 5.93
N ASP A 120 -19.61 18.57 5.91
CA ASP A 120 -20.05 19.77 6.63
C ASP A 120 -20.34 19.51 8.12
N GLY A 121 -19.56 18.62 8.76
CA GLY A 121 -19.68 18.27 10.18
C GLY A 121 -20.80 17.28 10.53
N ALA A 122 -21.49 16.72 9.55
CA ALA A 122 -22.53 15.69 9.73
C ALA A 122 -22.16 14.41 8.97
N PRO A 123 -22.70 13.23 9.35
CA PRO A 123 -22.52 12.00 8.59
C PRO A 123 -22.87 12.19 7.10
N TRP A 124 -22.02 11.70 6.21
CA TRP A 124 -22.33 11.72 4.78
C TRP A 124 -23.35 10.64 4.39
N ASP A 125 -23.66 9.73 5.31
CA ASP A 125 -24.56 8.59 5.08
C ASP A 125 -24.06 7.66 3.97
N ALA A 126 -22.77 7.33 4.01
CA ALA A 126 -22.19 6.31 3.15
C ALA A 126 -22.87 4.95 3.37
N ASN A 127 -22.85 4.09 2.33
CA ASN A 127 -23.44 2.76 2.42
C ASN A 127 -22.51 1.63 1.96
N ILE A 128 -21.26 1.93 1.60
CA ILE A 128 -20.25 0.92 1.27
C ILE A 128 -18.84 1.51 1.43
N LEU A 129 -17.88 0.65 1.79
CA LEU A 129 -16.48 1.02 2.02
C LEU A 129 -15.56 0.32 1.03
N LEU A 130 -14.51 1.03 0.62
CA LEU A 130 -13.35 0.50 -0.10
C LEU A 130 -12.11 0.92 0.66
N ASP A 131 -11.30 -0.04 1.12
CA ASP A 131 -10.17 0.23 2.01
C ASP A 131 -8.89 -0.46 1.52
N ASP A 132 -7.76 0.09 1.91
CA ASP A 132 -6.43 -0.45 1.66
C ASP A 132 -5.57 -0.32 2.92
N GLY A 133 -5.49 -1.41 3.67
CA GLY A 133 -4.73 -1.50 4.92
C GLY A 133 -5.57 -1.48 6.18
N GLY A 134 -6.85 -1.14 6.09
CA GLY A 134 -7.81 -1.28 7.19
C GLY A 134 -7.99 -0.04 8.07
N ASP A 135 -7.28 1.07 7.82
CA ASP A 135 -7.37 2.27 8.66
C ASP A 135 -8.75 2.92 8.62
N LEU A 136 -9.37 3.01 7.43
CA LEU A 136 -10.74 3.50 7.30
C LEU A 136 -11.73 2.60 8.05
N THR A 137 -11.60 1.30 7.87
CA THR A 137 -12.47 0.30 8.50
C THR A 137 -12.36 0.37 10.03
N GLU A 138 -11.15 0.45 10.56
CA GLU A 138 -10.90 0.59 12.00
C GLU A 138 -11.47 1.89 12.54
N LEU A 139 -11.22 3.02 11.89
CA LEU A 139 -11.76 4.33 12.28
C LEU A 139 -13.29 4.34 12.31
N MET A 140 -13.93 3.70 11.32
CA MET A 140 -15.39 3.57 11.28
C MET A 140 -15.92 2.75 12.47
N HIS A 141 -15.25 1.66 12.86
CA HIS A 141 -15.65 0.83 13.98
C HIS A 141 -15.43 1.50 15.33
N ASP A 142 -14.31 2.23 15.48
CA ASP A 142 -13.91 2.81 16.76
C ASP A 142 -14.60 4.14 17.05
N LYS A 143 -14.73 5.00 16.05
CA LYS A 143 -15.23 6.37 16.27
C LYS A 143 -16.60 6.67 15.65
N TYR A 144 -17.00 5.93 14.62
CA TYR A 144 -18.21 6.18 13.84
C TYR A 144 -19.09 4.93 13.73
N ALA A 145 -19.12 4.11 14.77
CA ALA A 145 -19.82 2.82 14.79
C ALA A 145 -21.31 2.93 14.47
N GLU A 146 -21.95 4.06 14.82
CA GLU A 146 -23.34 4.32 14.50
C GLU A 146 -23.63 4.47 13.00
N GLN A 147 -22.61 4.81 12.19
CA GLN A 147 -22.75 4.91 10.74
C GLN A 147 -22.62 3.54 10.05
N LEU A 148 -22.17 2.49 10.74
CA LEU A 148 -22.01 1.15 10.18
C LEU A 148 -23.34 0.46 9.86
N ASP A 149 -24.45 0.89 10.46
CA ASP A 149 -25.77 0.29 10.24
C ASP A 149 -26.23 0.39 8.78
N SER A 150 -25.80 1.43 8.05
CA SER A 150 -26.10 1.65 6.64
C SER A 150 -25.08 1.03 5.68
N ILE A 151 -23.99 0.44 6.19
CA ILE A 151 -22.88 -0.07 5.37
C ILE A 151 -23.17 -1.51 4.92
N HIS A 152 -23.16 -1.75 3.62
CA HIS A 152 -23.34 -3.08 3.01
C HIS A 152 -22.09 -3.96 3.14
N GLY A 153 -20.92 -3.39 3.31
CA GLY A 153 -19.67 -4.12 3.47
C GLY A 153 -18.45 -3.29 3.10
N VAL A 154 -17.29 -3.92 3.19
CA VAL A 154 -15.99 -3.35 2.81
C VAL A 154 -15.28 -4.27 1.82
N SER A 155 -14.64 -3.71 0.80
CA SER A 155 -13.67 -4.41 -0.02
C SER A 155 -12.26 -3.97 0.39
N GLU A 156 -11.38 -4.93 0.70
CA GLU A 156 -10.03 -4.69 1.20
C GLU A 156 -8.98 -5.11 0.18
N GLU A 157 -8.05 -4.20 -0.12
CA GLU A 157 -7.04 -4.35 -1.17
C GLU A 157 -5.83 -5.16 -0.76
N THR A 158 -5.39 -5.10 0.52
CA THR A 158 -4.05 -5.56 0.88
C THR A 158 -4.02 -6.59 2.01
N THR A 159 -2.98 -7.40 2.04
CA THR A 159 -2.75 -8.47 3.04
C THR A 159 -2.91 -7.97 4.47
N THR A 160 -2.36 -6.80 4.80
CA THR A 160 -2.39 -6.27 6.16
C THR A 160 -3.81 -5.92 6.61
N GLY A 161 -4.60 -5.30 5.73
CA GLY A 161 -6.00 -5.01 6.02
C GLY A 161 -6.84 -6.28 6.14
N VAL A 162 -6.58 -7.28 5.30
CA VAL A 162 -7.23 -8.60 5.40
C VAL A 162 -6.95 -9.26 6.75
N HIS A 163 -5.71 -9.21 7.25
CA HIS A 163 -5.37 -9.74 8.57
C HIS A 163 -6.13 -9.03 9.69
N ARG A 164 -6.26 -7.69 9.63
CA ARG A 164 -7.08 -6.91 10.58
C ARG A 164 -8.55 -7.34 10.55
N LEU A 165 -9.13 -7.50 9.37
CA LEU A 165 -10.52 -7.94 9.22
C LEU A 165 -10.75 -9.33 9.81
N ILE A 166 -9.84 -10.29 9.54
CA ILE A 166 -9.90 -11.64 10.10
C ILE A 166 -9.80 -11.61 11.63
N GLU A 167 -8.90 -10.79 12.17
CA GLU A 167 -8.75 -10.61 13.61
C GLU A 167 -10.00 -10.00 14.25
N MET A 168 -10.57 -8.94 13.62
CA MET A 168 -11.82 -8.33 14.06
C MET A 168 -12.99 -9.32 14.03
N MET A 169 -13.06 -10.14 12.98
CA MET A 169 -14.08 -11.20 12.88
C MET A 169 -13.92 -12.23 13.98
N ALA A 170 -12.70 -12.70 14.23
CA ALA A 170 -12.41 -13.67 15.30
C ALA A 170 -12.74 -13.15 16.70
N LYS A 171 -12.55 -11.84 16.92
CA LYS A 171 -12.90 -11.15 18.19
C LYS A 171 -14.39 -10.79 18.28
N GLY A 172 -15.17 -10.98 17.21
CA GLY A 172 -16.58 -10.57 17.16
C GLY A 172 -16.80 -9.06 17.14
N THR A 173 -15.79 -8.28 16.74
CA THR A 173 -15.85 -6.81 16.68
C THR A 173 -16.17 -6.29 15.28
N LEU A 174 -15.99 -7.10 14.24
CA LEU A 174 -16.38 -6.73 12.87
C LEU A 174 -17.91 -6.63 12.77
N LYS A 175 -18.40 -5.53 12.22
CA LYS A 175 -19.86 -5.23 12.14
C LYS A 175 -20.43 -5.36 10.73
N VAL A 176 -19.60 -5.52 9.73
CA VAL A 176 -19.98 -5.60 8.31
C VAL A 176 -19.24 -6.73 7.62
N PRO A 177 -19.79 -7.34 6.56
CA PRO A 177 -19.05 -8.33 5.78
C PRO A 177 -17.92 -7.66 4.99
N ALA A 178 -16.90 -8.43 4.67
CA ALA A 178 -15.78 -7.98 3.89
C ALA A 178 -15.48 -8.90 2.70
N ILE A 179 -15.10 -8.30 1.59
CA ILE A 179 -14.48 -9.00 0.46
C ILE A 179 -12.97 -8.78 0.52
N ASN A 180 -12.25 -9.88 0.66
CA ASN A 180 -10.80 -9.94 0.55
C ASN A 180 -10.41 -9.93 -0.93
N VAL A 181 -10.16 -8.74 -1.47
CA VAL A 181 -9.69 -8.57 -2.85
C VAL A 181 -8.24 -9.01 -3.00
N ASN A 182 -7.44 -8.87 -1.93
CA ASN A 182 -6.02 -9.23 -1.97
C ASN A 182 -5.78 -10.67 -2.43
N ASP A 183 -6.60 -11.61 -2.00
CA ASP A 183 -6.40 -13.04 -2.28
C ASP A 183 -7.11 -13.53 -3.55
N ALA A 184 -7.78 -12.65 -4.29
CA ALA A 184 -8.14 -12.94 -5.67
C ALA A 184 -6.86 -13.28 -6.46
N VAL A 185 -6.88 -14.34 -7.28
CA VAL A 185 -5.67 -14.82 -7.96
C VAL A 185 -5.14 -13.78 -8.93
N THR A 186 -6.00 -13.07 -9.63
CA THR A 186 -5.64 -11.97 -10.53
C THR A 186 -5.11 -10.74 -9.81
N LYS A 187 -5.27 -10.65 -8.47
CA LYS A 187 -4.64 -9.64 -7.63
C LYS A 187 -3.34 -10.16 -7.01
N SER A 188 -3.38 -11.12 -6.10
CA SER A 188 -2.23 -11.54 -5.29
C SER A 188 -1.06 -12.09 -6.12
N LYS A 189 -1.35 -12.88 -7.15
CA LYS A 189 -0.32 -13.51 -8.00
C LYS A 189 0.13 -12.60 -9.14
N ASN A 190 -0.49 -11.45 -9.30
CA ASN A 190 -0.16 -10.44 -10.30
C ASN A 190 0.40 -9.15 -9.68
N ASP A 191 -0.43 -8.41 -8.96
CA ASP A 191 -0.09 -7.15 -8.29
C ASP A 191 1.06 -7.32 -7.28
N ASN A 192 0.87 -8.15 -6.25
CA ASN A 192 1.84 -8.30 -5.17
C ASN A 192 3.20 -8.81 -5.67
N LYS A 193 3.21 -9.62 -6.72
CA LYS A 193 4.42 -10.20 -7.28
C LYS A 193 5.01 -9.35 -8.42
N TYR A 194 4.30 -9.22 -9.51
CA TYR A 194 4.82 -8.54 -10.71
C TYR A 194 4.80 -7.02 -10.60
N GLY A 195 3.87 -6.46 -9.81
CA GLY A 195 3.86 -5.06 -9.48
C GLY A 195 5.11 -4.65 -8.70
N CYS A 196 5.47 -5.42 -7.67
CA CYS A 196 6.71 -5.20 -6.92
C CYS A 196 7.96 -5.45 -7.78
N ARG A 197 7.93 -6.43 -8.67
CA ARG A 197 9.03 -6.69 -9.60
C ARG A 197 9.31 -5.47 -10.50
N HIS A 198 8.29 -4.78 -10.95
CA HIS A 198 8.42 -3.57 -11.74
C HIS A 198 8.83 -2.36 -10.88
N SER A 199 8.14 -2.13 -9.76
CA SER A 199 8.18 -0.85 -9.04
C SER A 199 9.32 -0.71 -8.04
N LEU A 200 9.88 -1.80 -7.48
CA LEU A 200 10.93 -1.71 -6.47
C LEU A 200 12.22 -1.11 -7.03
N ASN A 201 12.75 -1.66 -8.11
CA ASN A 201 13.98 -1.14 -8.69
C ASN A 201 13.82 0.28 -9.23
N ASP A 202 12.64 0.64 -9.73
CA ASP A 202 12.32 2.01 -10.16
C ASP A 202 12.45 3.00 -8.99
N ALA A 203 11.88 2.67 -7.84
CA ALA A 203 11.95 3.51 -6.65
C ALA A 203 13.39 3.68 -6.14
N ILE A 204 14.16 2.62 -6.09
CA ILE A 204 15.55 2.66 -5.63
C ILE A 204 16.41 3.49 -6.59
N LYS A 205 16.26 3.31 -7.88
CA LYS A 205 16.99 4.07 -8.90
C LYS A 205 16.65 5.55 -8.86
N ARG A 206 15.36 5.91 -8.77
CA ARG A 206 14.92 7.30 -8.64
C ARG A 206 15.39 7.93 -7.32
N GLY A 207 15.34 7.18 -6.23
CA GLY A 207 15.75 7.65 -4.91
C GLY A 207 17.25 7.91 -4.81
N THR A 208 18.07 7.01 -5.32
CA THR A 208 19.51 7.00 -5.05
C THR A 208 20.40 7.22 -6.27
N ASP A 209 19.88 7.01 -7.47
CA ASP A 209 20.67 6.97 -8.72
C ASP A 209 21.84 5.95 -8.67
N HIS A 210 21.75 4.94 -7.78
CA HIS A 210 22.78 3.93 -7.64
C HIS A 210 22.76 2.93 -8.78
N LEU A 211 23.92 2.55 -9.26
CA LEU A 211 24.09 1.34 -10.05
C LEU A 211 23.81 0.12 -9.17
N LEU A 212 22.81 -0.68 -9.54
CA LEU A 212 22.42 -1.88 -8.78
C LEU A 212 23.26 -3.10 -9.15
N SER A 213 23.64 -3.21 -10.43
CA SER A 213 24.37 -4.36 -10.94
C SER A 213 25.67 -4.62 -10.16
N GLY A 214 25.88 -5.89 -9.79
CA GLY A 214 27.04 -6.36 -9.04
C GLY A 214 27.01 -6.10 -7.54
N LYS A 215 26.04 -5.32 -7.04
CA LYS A 215 25.86 -5.07 -5.60
C LYS A 215 25.05 -6.18 -4.93
N LYS A 216 25.17 -6.30 -3.60
CA LYS A 216 24.53 -7.33 -2.79
C LYS A 216 23.27 -6.80 -2.13
N ALA A 217 22.18 -7.51 -2.33
CA ALA A 217 20.89 -7.23 -1.70
C ALA A 217 20.49 -8.32 -0.73
N LEU A 218 19.88 -7.93 0.38
CA LEU A 218 19.21 -8.82 1.32
C LEU A 218 17.71 -8.46 1.29
N VAL A 219 16.90 -9.42 0.86
CA VAL A 219 15.43 -9.31 0.87
C VAL A 219 14.91 -10.07 2.08
N ILE A 220 14.19 -9.37 2.98
CA ILE A 220 13.57 -9.95 4.17
C ILE A 220 12.12 -10.30 3.82
N GLY A 221 11.82 -11.60 3.74
CA GLY A 221 10.53 -12.16 3.36
C GLY A 221 10.53 -12.72 1.94
N TYR A 222 9.77 -13.81 1.73
CA TYR A 222 9.59 -14.45 0.41
C TYR A 222 8.14 -14.88 0.16
N GLY A 223 7.19 -14.11 0.68
CA GLY A 223 5.79 -14.11 0.24
C GLY A 223 5.67 -13.55 -1.18
N ASP A 224 4.48 -13.22 -1.64
CA ASP A 224 4.29 -12.70 -3.02
C ASP A 224 5.09 -11.41 -3.27
N VAL A 225 5.07 -10.49 -2.32
CA VAL A 225 5.85 -9.23 -2.37
C VAL A 225 7.36 -9.53 -2.37
N GLY A 226 7.81 -10.44 -1.51
CA GLY A 226 9.21 -10.85 -1.43
C GLY A 226 9.70 -11.51 -2.71
N LYS A 227 8.88 -12.38 -3.32
CA LYS A 227 9.17 -13.02 -4.62
C LYS A 227 9.33 -11.98 -5.73
N GLY A 228 8.43 -11.03 -5.80
CA GLY A 228 8.51 -9.92 -6.75
C GLY A 228 9.74 -9.06 -6.51
N SER A 229 10.00 -8.70 -5.26
CA SER A 229 11.14 -7.87 -4.86
C SER A 229 12.49 -8.52 -5.17
N ALA A 230 12.66 -9.78 -4.82
CA ALA A 230 13.90 -10.52 -5.14
C ALA A 230 14.13 -10.63 -6.66
N ALA A 231 13.07 -10.91 -7.42
CA ALA A 231 13.13 -10.92 -8.88
C ALA A 231 13.45 -9.54 -9.48
N SER A 232 12.89 -8.46 -8.90
CA SER A 232 13.16 -7.07 -9.30
C SER A 232 14.66 -6.75 -9.24
N LEU A 233 15.28 -7.08 -8.13
CA LEU A 233 16.69 -6.78 -7.90
C LEU A 233 17.62 -7.69 -8.72
N ARG A 234 17.28 -8.97 -8.87
CA ARG A 234 18.04 -9.91 -9.70
C ARG A 234 18.02 -9.52 -11.17
N GLN A 235 16.89 -9.02 -11.71
CA GLN A 235 16.84 -8.58 -13.11
C GLN A 235 17.72 -7.35 -13.38
N GLU A 236 18.02 -6.54 -12.37
CA GLU A 236 18.97 -5.42 -12.45
C GLU A 236 20.42 -5.86 -12.25
N GLY A 237 20.67 -7.15 -12.12
CA GLY A 237 22.02 -7.71 -11.96
C GLY A 237 22.56 -7.67 -10.53
N MET A 238 21.72 -7.50 -9.52
CA MET A 238 22.14 -7.63 -8.12
C MET A 238 22.37 -9.09 -7.73
N ILE A 239 23.26 -9.30 -6.77
CA ILE A 239 23.46 -10.60 -6.09
C ILE A 239 22.50 -10.61 -4.90
N VAL A 240 21.41 -11.35 -5.03
CA VAL A 240 20.29 -11.33 -4.08
C VAL A 240 20.33 -12.54 -3.16
N SER A 241 20.32 -12.29 -1.86
CA SER A 241 20.04 -13.28 -0.81
C SER A 241 18.69 -12.98 -0.16
N VAL A 242 18.03 -14.03 0.31
CA VAL A 242 16.69 -13.95 0.93
C VAL A 242 16.77 -14.49 2.34
N THR A 243 16.08 -13.85 3.28
CA THR A 243 15.80 -14.44 4.60
C THR A 243 14.30 -14.67 4.73
N GLU A 244 13.91 -15.83 5.27
CA GLU A 244 12.51 -16.23 5.39
C GLU A 244 12.33 -17.17 6.59
N VAL A 245 11.26 -16.97 7.35
CA VAL A 245 10.92 -17.80 8.52
C VAL A 245 9.97 -18.94 8.17
N ASP A 246 9.14 -18.77 7.12
CA ASP A 246 8.29 -19.83 6.62
C ASP A 246 9.11 -20.83 5.81
N PRO A 247 9.18 -22.12 6.23
CA PRO A 247 10.01 -23.11 5.55
C PRO A 247 9.52 -23.43 4.13
N ILE A 248 8.24 -23.24 3.83
CA ILE A 248 7.69 -23.44 2.47
C ILE A 248 8.18 -22.32 1.56
N CYS A 249 8.06 -21.07 1.99
CA CYS A 249 8.56 -19.93 1.23
C CYS A 249 10.09 -19.95 1.09
N ALA A 250 10.80 -20.35 2.15
CA ALA A 250 12.27 -20.54 2.08
C ALA A 250 12.67 -21.60 1.05
N MET A 251 11.97 -22.74 1.01
CA MET A 251 12.17 -23.77 0.00
C MET A 251 11.93 -23.23 -1.41
N GLN A 252 10.86 -22.45 -1.62
CA GLN A 252 10.57 -21.82 -2.90
C GLN A 252 11.70 -20.86 -3.33
N ALA A 253 12.25 -20.07 -2.39
CA ALA A 253 13.39 -19.19 -2.69
C ALA A 253 14.61 -19.99 -3.18
N CYS A 254 14.92 -21.13 -2.56
CA CYS A 254 15.97 -22.03 -3.03
C CYS A 254 15.68 -22.56 -4.45
N MET A 255 14.44 -22.99 -4.73
CA MET A 255 14.05 -23.48 -6.07
C MET A 255 14.12 -22.39 -7.14
N ASP A 256 13.86 -21.14 -6.77
CA ASP A 256 14.02 -19.99 -7.66
C ASP A 256 15.48 -19.53 -7.82
N GLY A 257 16.43 -20.21 -7.16
CA GLY A 257 17.85 -19.99 -7.28
C GLY A 257 18.40 -18.84 -6.44
N PHE A 258 17.75 -18.51 -5.34
CA PHE A 258 18.25 -17.56 -4.35
C PHE A 258 18.98 -18.28 -3.21
N GLU A 259 20.03 -17.68 -2.70
CA GLU A 259 20.64 -18.09 -1.44
C GLU A 259 19.73 -17.68 -0.28
N VAL A 260 19.32 -18.65 0.53
CA VAL A 260 18.55 -18.38 1.76
C VAL A 260 19.54 -18.29 2.92
N VAL A 261 19.52 -17.15 3.60
CA VAL A 261 20.46 -16.80 4.67
C VAL A 261 19.70 -16.30 5.90
N SER A 262 20.36 -16.31 7.05
CA SER A 262 19.82 -15.68 8.26
C SER A 262 20.65 -14.43 8.62
N PRO A 263 20.01 -13.33 9.01
CA PRO A 263 20.68 -12.17 9.58
C PRO A 263 21.18 -12.45 11.01
N PHE A 264 20.94 -13.67 11.53
CA PHE A 264 21.31 -14.12 12.87
C PHE A 264 22.19 -15.36 12.82
N ASN A 265 23.27 -15.40 13.61
CA ASN A 265 24.26 -16.47 13.61
C ASN A 265 23.69 -17.86 13.88
N ASN A 266 22.65 -17.94 14.74
CA ASN A 266 22.00 -19.20 15.14
C ASN A 266 20.58 -19.33 14.58
N GLY A 267 20.23 -18.54 13.55
CA GLY A 267 18.91 -18.53 12.94
C GLY A 267 17.86 -17.68 13.66
N GLU A 268 18.12 -17.31 14.92
CA GLU A 268 17.20 -16.51 15.74
C GLU A 268 17.91 -15.34 16.43
N PHE A 269 17.17 -14.27 16.70
CA PHE A 269 17.65 -13.13 17.48
C PHE A 269 17.49 -13.42 18.97
N ASP A 270 18.61 -13.37 19.71
CA ASP A 270 18.64 -13.64 21.17
C ASP A 270 18.60 -12.37 22.04
N GLY A 271 18.40 -11.21 21.41
CA GLY A 271 18.39 -9.89 22.08
C GLY A 271 19.76 -9.22 22.17
N THR A 272 20.81 -9.85 21.68
CA THR A 272 22.19 -9.33 21.77
C THR A 272 22.81 -9.04 20.41
N ASP A 273 23.78 -8.11 20.40
CA ASP A 273 24.59 -7.82 19.18
C ASP A 273 25.39 -9.06 18.73
N ALA A 274 25.73 -9.97 19.66
CA ALA A 274 26.49 -11.18 19.35
C ALA A 274 25.72 -12.17 18.48
N SER A 275 24.39 -12.14 18.51
CA SER A 275 23.55 -12.99 17.66
C SER A 275 23.51 -12.53 16.19
N ILE A 276 23.92 -11.28 15.91
CA ILE A 276 23.85 -10.69 14.59
C ILE A 276 24.90 -11.29 13.65
N ASN A 277 24.48 -11.71 12.47
CA ASN A 277 25.36 -12.13 11.39
C ASN A 277 26.04 -10.91 10.71
N THR A 278 26.99 -10.34 11.44
CA THR A 278 27.72 -9.15 11.00
C THR A 278 28.44 -9.36 9.67
N ALA A 279 28.96 -10.57 9.43
CA ALA A 279 29.64 -10.87 8.17
C ALA A 279 28.72 -10.76 6.94
N LEU A 280 27.43 -11.09 7.08
CA LEU A 280 26.42 -10.91 6.06
C LEU A 280 26.09 -9.42 5.89
N LEU A 281 25.76 -8.75 6.99
CA LEU A 281 25.24 -7.38 6.95
C LEU A 281 26.28 -6.35 6.52
N GLN A 282 27.55 -6.53 6.86
CA GLN A 282 28.64 -5.66 6.41
C GLN A 282 28.94 -5.77 4.90
N LYS A 283 28.42 -6.79 4.23
CA LYS A 283 28.51 -6.97 2.77
C LYS A 283 27.25 -6.53 2.04
N THR A 284 26.18 -6.22 2.75
CA THR A 284 24.88 -5.86 2.19
C THR A 284 24.86 -4.40 1.76
N ASP A 285 24.67 -4.15 0.48
CA ASP A 285 24.55 -2.81 -0.10
C ASP A 285 23.12 -2.27 -0.05
N LEU A 286 22.14 -3.18 -0.10
CA LEU A 286 20.71 -2.87 -0.07
C LEU A 286 19.96 -3.90 0.80
N LEU A 287 19.17 -3.41 1.75
CA LEU A 287 18.24 -4.22 2.55
C LEU A 287 16.82 -3.78 2.27
N VAL A 288 15.96 -4.73 1.92
CA VAL A 288 14.54 -4.50 1.62
C VAL A 288 13.67 -5.38 2.50
N THR A 289 12.71 -4.78 3.23
CA THR A 289 11.70 -5.50 4.00
C THR A 289 10.41 -5.66 3.18
N THR A 290 9.76 -6.82 3.28
CA THR A 290 8.65 -7.22 2.38
C THR A 290 7.56 -8.02 3.09
N THR A 291 7.52 -8.01 4.43
CA THR A 291 6.80 -9.04 5.20
C THR A 291 5.43 -8.59 5.70
N GLY A 292 5.21 -7.28 5.87
CA GLY A 292 4.05 -6.75 6.58
C GLY A 292 4.08 -7.02 8.09
N ASN A 293 5.20 -7.51 8.65
CA ASN A 293 5.37 -7.80 10.06
C ASN A 293 6.17 -6.71 10.79
N TYR A 294 6.08 -6.72 12.12
CA TYR A 294 6.73 -5.74 12.97
C TYR A 294 8.22 -6.03 13.16
N ASN A 295 9.07 -5.00 13.05
CA ASN A 295 10.47 -4.97 13.47
C ASN A 295 11.35 -6.12 12.90
N VAL A 296 11.11 -6.50 11.66
CA VAL A 296 11.89 -7.55 10.99
C VAL A 296 13.32 -7.10 10.64
N CYS A 297 13.54 -5.79 10.54
CA CYS A 297 14.85 -5.16 10.47
C CYS A 297 15.07 -4.34 11.75
N ASN A 298 15.57 -4.98 12.79
CA ASN A 298 15.74 -4.39 14.11
C ASN A 298 16.98 -3.47 14.20
N ALA A 299 17.07 -2.73 15.31
CA ALA A 299 18.17 -1.80 15.57
C ALA A 299 19.56 -2.44 15.50
N ASN A 300 19.70 -3.70 15.97
CA ASN A 300 20.99 -4.40 15.97
C ASN A 300 21.45 -4.73 14.55
N MET A 301 20.51 -5.10 13.66
CA MET A 301 20.80 -5.27 12.24
C MET A 301 21.20 -3.95 11.58
N LEU A 302 20.49 -2.86 11.87
CA LEU A 302 20.79 -1.53 11.34
C LEU A 302 22.19 -1.04 11.73
N LYS A 303 22.62 -1.30 12.97
CA LYS A 303 23.97 -1.01 13.44
C LYS A 303 25.06 -1.77 12.69
N ALA A 304 24.77 -3.01 12.29
CA ALA A 304 25.73 -3.91 11.65
C ALA A 304 25.84 -3.74 10.13
N LEU A 305 24.91 -3.02 9.50
CA LEU A 305 24.92 -2.82 8.05
C LEU A 305 26.18 -2.07 7.59
N LYS A 306 26.59 -2.36 6.37
CA LYS A 306 27.65 -1.62 5.68
C LYS A 306 27.36 -0.11 5.68
N LYS A 307 28.40 0.70 5.88
CA LYS A 307 28.31 2.16 5.68
C LYS A 307 27.79 2.49 4.28
N GLY A 308 26.83 3.39 4.20
CA GLY A 308 26.20 3.78 2.93
C GLY A 308 25.20 2.77 2.37
N ALA A 309 24.87 1.71 3.11
CA ALA A 309 23.84 0.79 2.69
C ALA A 309 22.48 1.49 2.57
N VAL A 310 21.72 1.12 1.55
CA VAL A 310 20.35 1.58 1.33
C VAL A 310 19.39 0.67 2.07
N VAL A 311 18.48 1.24 2.83
CA VAL A 311 17.44 0.53 3.58
C VAL A 311 16.08 1.04 3.13
N CYS A 312 15.19 0.14 2.75
CA CYS A 312 13.83 0.49 2.36
C CYS A 312 12.83 -0.63 2.66
N ASN A 313 11.57 -0.26 2.69
CA ASN A 313 10.44 -1.14 2.90
C ASN A 313 9.48 -1.07 1.71
N ILE A 314 8.97 -2.20 1.27
CA ILE A 314 7.90 -2.29 0.27
C ILE A 314 6.64 -2.96 0.84
N GLY A 315 6.62 -3.29 2.14
CA GLY A 315 5.43 -3.67 2.88
C GLY A 315 4.51 -2.47 3.15
N HIS A 316 3.27 -2.73 3.51
CA HIS A 316 2.26 -1.67 3.65
C HIS A 316 2.58 -0.66 4.76
N PHE A 317 3.05 -1.12 5.93
CA PHE A 317 3.33 -0.27 7.10
C PHE A 317 4.81 0.06 7.27
N ASP A 318 5.07 1.13 8.02
CA ASP A 318 6.40 1.67 8.29
C ASP A 318 7.13 1.04 9.51
N ASN A 319 6.55 0.01 10.10
CA ASN A 319 7.06 -0.60 11.34
C ASN A 319 7.87 -1.89 11.11
N GLU A 320 8.16 -2.25 9.87
CA GLU A 320 9.05 -3.37 9.55
C GLU A 320 10.51 -3.05 9.86
N ILE A 321 10.92 -1.79 9.64
CA ILE A 321 12.24 -1.25 9.98
C ILE A 321 12.11 -0.49 11.30
N ASP A 322 13.07 -0.65 12.21
CA ASP A 322 13.09 0.06 13.49
C ASP A 322 13.47 1.53 13.32
N THR A 323 12.60 2.28 12.65
CA THR A 323 12.77 3.72 12.43
C THR A 323 12.62 4.53 13.71
N ALA A 324 11.87 4.02 14.70
CA ALA A 324 11.74 4.64 16.00
C ALA A 324 13.11 4.71 16.70
N TYR A 325 13.85 3.60 16.72
CA TYR A 325 15.24 3.60 17.23
C TYR A 325 16.13 4.58 16.48
N MET A 326 16.03 4.62 15.14
CA MET A 326 16.81 5.54 14.30
C MET A 326 16.53 7.00 14.68
N ARG A 327 15.25 7.36 14.90
CA ARG A 327 14.86 8.75 15.27
C ARG A 327 15.33 9.12 16.66
N GLU A 328 15.30 8.21 17.61
CA GLU A 328 15.71 8.47 18.99
C GLU A 328 17.23 8.56 19.17
N ASN A 329 18.00 7.85 18.36
CA ASN A 329 19.43 7.66 18.60
C ASN A 329 20.34 8.28 17.56
N TRP A 330 19.88 8.54 16.32
CA TRP A 330 20.70 8.95 15.21
C TRP A 330 20.26 10.26 14.59
N ALA A 331 21.21 11.03 14.08
CA ALA A 331 20.91 12.26 13.34
C ALA A 331 20.43 11.95 11.93
N TRP A 332 19.41 12.67 11.48
CA TRP A 332 18.82 12.54 10.15
C TRP A 332 19.08 13.81 9.34
N GLU A 333 19.35 13.63 8.06
CA GLU A 333 19.46 14.69 7.09
C GLU A 333 18.67 14.34 5.84
N GLU A 334 17.69 15.16 5.48
CA GLU A 334 16.98 15.03 4.22
C GLU A 334 17.89 15.50 3.08
N VAL A 335 18.28 14.56 2.21
CA VAL A 335 19.09 14.86 1.02
C VAL A 335 18.21 15.42 -0.10
N LYS A 336 17.03 14.86 -0.25
CA LYS A 336 15.94 15.29 -1.12
C LYS A 336 14.64 14.65 -0.62
N PRO A 337 13.47 15.07 -1.09
CA PRO A 337 12.21 14.47 -0.64
C PRO A 337 12.25 12.93 -0.67
N GLN A 338 11.88 12.31 0.43
CA GLN A 338 11.82 10.86 0.63
C GLN A 338 13.19 10.13 0.61
N VAL A 339 14.29 10.84 0.76
CA VAL A 339 15.65 10.29 0.84
C VAL A 339 16.39 10.92 1.99
N HIS A 340 16.72 10.14 3.02
CA HIS A 340 17.46 10.59 4.20
C HIS A 340 18.79 9.86 4.33
N LYS A 341 19.85 10.60 4.69
CA LYS A 341 21.01 10.03 5.36
C LYS A 341 20.72 9.95 6.84
N VAL A 342 20.98 8.81 7.45
CA VAL A 342 20.81 8.56 8.88
C VAL A 342 22.20 8.23 9.45
N PHE A 343 22.75 9.11 10.27
CA PHE A 343 24.13 9.07 10.75
C PHE A 343 24.20 8.31 12.08
N ARG A 344 24.84 7.15 12.08
CA ARG A 344 24.94 6.28 13.25
C ARG A 344 25.92 6.76 14.31
N ASP A 345 26.85 7.64 13.94
CA ASP A 345 27.89 8.25 14.80
C ASP A 345 27.50 9.65 15.30
N ALA A 346 26.30 10.11 15.02
CA ALA A 346 25.79 11.41 15.46
C ALA A 346 24.41 11.29 16.09
N LYS A 347 24.18 12.05 17.18
CA LYS A 347 22.88 12.09 17.87
C LYS A 347 21.91 13.07 17.19
N PRO A 348 20.60 12.91 17.39
CA PRO A 348 19.62 13.86 16.89
C PRO A 348 19.96 15.30 17.25
N GLY A 349 19.80 16.22 16.30
CA GLY A 349 20.11 17.64 16.48
C GLY A 349 21.60 18.03 16.34
N THR A 350 22.47 17.07 16.01
CA THR A 350 23.86 17.34 15.71
C THR A 350 24.01 17.79 14.26
N ASP A 351 24.79 18.86 14.03
CA ASP A 351 25.22 19.20 12.66
C ASP A 351 26.16 18.11 12.14
N VAL A 352 25.80 17.52 11.01
CA VAL A 352 26.55 16.41 10.40
C VAL A 352 27.28 16.89 9.14
N ASN A 353 28.50 16.41 8.98
CA ASN A 353 29.23 16.63 7.74
C ASN A 353 28.93 15.46 6.78
N LEU A 354 28.32 15.77 5.64
CA LEU A 354 27.91 14.83 4.61
C LEU A 354 29.02 13.88 4.11
N ASP A 355 30.28 14.31 4.21
CA ASP A 355 31.38 13.64 3.51
C ASP A 355 32.13 12.59 4.35
N SER A 356 31.99 12.55 5.67
CA SER A 356 32.89 11.73 6.52
C SER A 356 32.24 10.83 7.56
N SER A 357 30.94 10.94 7.77
CA SER A 357 30.26 10.24 8.87
C SER A 357 29.79 8.85 8.48
N ASP A 358 29.56 7.99 9.47
CA ASP A 358 28.96 6.66 9.29
C ASP A 358 27.44 6.77 9.13
N TYR A 359 26.92 6.48 7.95
CA TYR A 359 25.50 6.64 7.64
C TYR A 359 24.90 5.46 6.89
N LEU A 360 23.57 5.37 6.99
CA LEU A 360 22.68 4.59 6.12
C LEU A 360 21.87 5.55 5.25
N ILE A 361 21.40 5.07 4.12
CA ILE A 361 20.42 5.80 3.27
C ILE A 361 19.06 5.14 3.49
N LEU A 362 18.11 5.88 4.08
CA LEU A 362 16.75 5.42 4.32
C LEU A 362 15.81 6.06 3.29
N LEU A 363 15.02 5.24 2.60
CA LEU A 363 14.05 5.69 1.60
C LEU A 363 12.65 5.72 2.20
N SER A 364 11.88 6.74 1.83
CA SER A 364 10.48 6.95 2.24
C SER A 364 10.24 6.84 3.74
N GLU A 365 11.25 7.16 4.54
CA GLU A 365 11.19 7.06 6.01
C GLU A 365 10.75 5.68 6.54
N GLY A 366 11.02 4.61 5.78
CA GLY A 366 10.61 3.25 6.11
C GLY A 366 9.20 2.87 5.65
N ARG A 367 8.47 3.79 5.01
CA ARG A 367 7.15 3.54 4.41
C ARG A 367 7.30 2.89 3.02
N LEU A 368 6.19 2.64 2.35
CA LEU A 368 6.12 2.08 0.99
C LEU A 368 7.04 2.81 -0.01
N VAL A 369 8.18 2.20 -0.32
CA VAL A 369 9.22 2.81 -1.16
C VAL A 369 8.78 3.02 -2.60
N ASN A 370 8.02 2.09 -3.17
CA ASN A 370 7.60 2.15 -4.57
C ASN A 370 6.63 3.32 -4.86
N LEU A 371 5.85 3.74 -3.86
CA LEU A 371 4.97 4.89 -3.95
C LEU A 371 5.62 6.16 -3.41
N GLY A 372 6.43 6.05 -2.36
CA GLY A 372 7.12 7.20 -1.77
C GLY A 372 8.21 7.77 -2.69
N ASN A 373 9.02 6.92 -3.30
CA ASN A 373 10.14 7.32 -4.15
C ASN A 373 9.88 7.18 -5.66
N ALA A 374 8.77 6.56 -6.06
CA ALA A 374 8.38 6.41 -7.47
C ALA A 374 6.87 6.60 -7.64
N THR A 375 6.27 5.90 -8.58
CA THR A 375 4.85 6.04 -8.94
C THR A 375 4.03 4.78 -8.65
N GLY A 376 4.61 3.80 -7.96
CA GLY A 376 3.96 2.54 -7.61
C GLY A 376 3.90 1.54 -8.76
N HIS A 377 2.93 0.63 -8.68
CA HIS A 377 2.72 -0.37 -9.72
C HIS A 377 2.22 0.25 -11.02
N PRO A 378 2.60 -0.30 -12.19
CA PRO A 378 2.18 0.22 -13.47
C PRO A 378 0.68 -0.03 -13.71
N SER A 379 0.10 0.78 -14.60
CA SER A 379 -1.35 0.78 -14.89
C SER A 379 -1.90 -0.60 -15.25
N ARG A 380 -1.20 -1.36 -16.09
CA ARG A 380 -1.62 -2.72 -16.49
C ARG A 380 -1.72 -3.69 -15.30
N ILE A 381 -0.87 -3.54 -14.29
CA ILE A 381 -0.93 -4.35 -13.06
C ILE A 381 -2.12 -3.92 -12.21
N MET A 382 -2.28 -2.60 -11.98
CA MET A 382 -3.38 -2.07 -11.16
C MET A 382 -4.75 -2.27 -11.81
N ASP A 383 -4.81 -2.43 -13.12
CA ASP A 383 -6.04 -2.74 -13.83
C ASP A 383 -6.73 -4.01 -13.29
N GLY A 384 -5.97 -5.09 -13.11
CA GLY A 384 -6.51 -6.34 -12.53
C GLY A 384 -6.99 -6.15 -11.10
N SER A 385 -6.21 -5.52 -10.25
CA SER A 385 -6.57 -5.26 -8.85
C SER A 385 -7.83 -4.39 -8.74
N PHE A 386 -7.88 -3.32 -9.50
CA PHE A 386 -9.00 -2.38 -9.45
C PHE A 386 -10.26 -2.90 -10.16
N ALA A 387 -10.13 -3.74 -11.18
CA ALA A 387 -11.26 -4.48 -11.74
C ALA A 387 -11.90 -5.38 -10.67
N ASN A 388 -11.09 -6.08 -9.87
CA ASN A 388 -11.57 -6.85 -8.72
C ASN A 388 -12.27 -5.96 -7.69
N GLN A 389 -11.76 -4.75 -7.40
CA GLN A 389 -12.42 -3.80 -6.51
C GLN A 389 -13.81 -3.39 -7.01
N VAL A 390 -13.92 -3.04 -8.29
CA VAL A 390 -15.23 -2.67 -8.87
C VAL A 390 -16.23 -3.81 -8.76
N LEU A 391 -15.82 -5.04 -9.09
CA LEU A 391 -16.69 -6.21 -8.99
C LEU A 391 -17.04 -6.54 -7.54
N ALA A 392 -16.12 -6.36 -6.60
CA ALA A 392 -16.38 -6.53 -5.17
C ALA A 392 -17.41 -5.50 -4.64
N GLN A 393 -17.28 -4.23 -5.05
CA GLN A 393 -18.24 -3.18 -4.68
C GLN A 393 -19.64 -3.49 -5.23
N ILE A 394 -19.74 -3.91 -6.48
CA ILE A 394 -21.03 -4.34 -7.08
C ILE A 394 -21.62 -5.54 -6.32
N HIS A 395 -20.78 -6.52 -5.99
CA HIS A 395 -21.21 -7.73 -5.27
C HIS A 395 -21.75 -7.37 -3.88
N LEU A 396 -21.04 -6.62 -3.09
CA LEU A 396 -21.45 -6.19 -1.75
C LEU A 396 -22.71 -5.33 -1.78
N TYR A 397 -22.81 -4.39 -2.70
CA TYR A 397 -23.95 -3.51 -2.83
C TYR A 397 -25.22 -4.28 -3.21
N LYS A 398 -25.13 -5.20 -4.17
CA LYS A 398 -26.24 -6.06 -4.58
C LYS A 398 -26.65 -7.06 -3.49
N ALA A 399 -25.75 -7.53 -2.66
CA ALA A 399 -26.05 -8.43 -1.55
C ALA A 399 -26.93 -7.77 -0.48
N GLY A 400 -26.87 -6.44 -0.33
CA GLY A 400 -27.83 -5.68 0.46
C GLY A 400 -27.77 -5.91 1.97
N PHE A 401 -26.61 -6.24 2.52
CA PHE A 401 -26.42 -6.57 3.94
C PHE A 401 -27.05 -5.53 4.90
N ALA A 402 -26.93 -4.24 4.60
CA ALA A 402 -27.48 -3.18 5.46
C ALA A 402 -29.01 -3.27 5.63
N ASN A 403 -29.70 -3.91 4.69
CA ASN A 403 -31.15 -4.08 4.70
C ASN A 403 -31.66 -5.30 5.49
N LEU A 404 -30.73 -6.14 5.97
CA LEU A 404 -31.02 -7.34 6.75
C LEU A 404 -31.46 -6.98 8.19
N THR A 405 -32.18 -7.89 8.83
CA THR A 405 -32.47 -7.80 10.27
C THR A 405 -31.18 -7.95 11.09
N ALA A 406 -31.17 -7.53 12.35
CA ALA A 406 -30.04 -7.65 13.24
C ALA A 406 -29.57 -9.12 13.40
N GLU A 407 -30.49 -10.09 13.43
CA GLU A 407 -30.21 -11.51 13.52
C GLU A 407 -29.54 -12.02 12.23
N GLU A 408 -30.08 -11.65 11.07
CA GLU A 408 -29.49 -11.99 9.76
C GLU A 408 -28.12 -11.35 9.57
N LYS A 409 -27.95 -10.08 9.98
CA LYS A 409 -26.62 -9.42 9.96
C LYS A 409 -25.60 -10.19 10.76
N ALA A 410 -25.93 -10.60 11.99
CA ALA A 410 -25.04 -11.36 12.86
C ALA A 410 -24.60 -12.70 12.24
N ALA A 411 -25.49 -13.33 11.47
CA ALA A 411 -25.20 -14.61 10.77
C ALA A 411 -24.41 -14.44 9.45
N ASN A 412 -24.28 -13.21 8.93
CA ASN A 412 -23.70 -12.94 7.61
C ASN A 412 -22.46 -12.05 7.64
N ILE A 413 -21.83 -11.87 8.80
CA ILE A 413 -20.54 -11.20 8.91
C ILE A 413 -19.43 -12.18 8.57
N THR A 414 -18.88 -12.04 7.37
CA THR A 414 -17.85 -12.94 6.81
C THR A 414 -16.70 -12.12 6.22
N VAL A 415 -15.54 -12.72 6.10
CA VAL A 415 -14.43 -12.24 5.28
C VAL A 415 -14.19 -13.27 4.19
N GLU A 416 -14.58 -12.96 2.97
CA GLU A 416 -14.56 -13.90 1.85
C GLU A 416 -13.77 -13.37 0.67
N VAL A 417 -13.16 -14.25 -0.10
CA VAL A 417 -12.54 -13.92 -1.39
C VAL A 417 -13.63 -13.77 -2.44
N LEU A 418 -13.39 -12.95 -3.46
CA LEU A 418 -14.30 -12.86 -4.62
C LEU A 418 -14.62 -14.24 -5.21
N PRO A 419 -15.87 -14.46 -5.61
CA PRO A 419 -16.22 -15.69 -6.35
C PRO A 419 -15.30 -15.90 -7.56
N LYS A 420 -14.83 -17.13 -7.74
CA LYS A 420 -13.88 -17.49 -8.79
C LYS A 420 -14.30 -17.00 -10.19
N GLN A 421 -15.59 -17.02 -10.49
CA GLN A 421 -16.11 -16.55 -11.78
C GLN A 421 -15.82 -15.06 -12.03
N LEU A 422 -15.83 -14.23 -10.98
CA LEU A 422 -15.50 -12.81 -11.09
C LEU A 422 -13.99 -12.60 -11.28
N ASP A 423 -13.17 -13.38 -10.58
CA ASP A 423 -11.72 -13.39 -10.78
C ASP A 423 -11.35 -13.82 -12.21
N GLU A 424 -12.01 -14.86 -12.74
CA GLU A 424 -11.86 -15.30 -14.13
C GLU A 424 -12.37 -14.25 -15.14
N GLU A 425 -13.41 -13.48 -14.80
CA GLU A 425 -13.88 -12.37 -15.64
C GLU A 425 -12.79 -11.32 -15.81
N VAL A 426 -12.14 -10.92 -14.73
CA VAL A 426 -11.01 -9.97 -14.76
C VAL A 426 -9.89 -10.47 -15.67
N ALA A 427 -9.54 -11.76 -15.57
CA ALA A 427 -8.45 -12.34 -16.35
C ALA A 427 -8.74 -12.43 -17.87
N ARG A 428 -10.00 -12.28 -18.30
CA ARG A 428 -10.39 -12.34 -19.71
C ARG A 428 -10.15 -11.05 -20.48
N TYR A 429 -10.04 -9.94 -19.79
CA TYR A 429 -9.80 -8.62 -20.37
C TYR A 429 -8.29 -8.30 -20.47
#